data_5bf22c8c8023595bb53be4dc239c611e
#
_entry.id   5bf22c8c8023595bb53be4dc239c611e
#
_cell.length_a   1.000
_cell.length_b   1.000
_cell.length_c   1.000
_cell.angle_alpha   90.00
_cell.angle_beta   90.00
_cell.angle_gamma   90.00
#
_symmetry.space_group_name_H-M   'P 1'
#
loop_
_entity.id
_entity.type
_entity.pdbx_description
1 polymer ?
#
loop_
_entity_poly.entity_id
_entity_poly.type
_entity_poly.pdbx_seq_one_letter_code
_entity_poly.pdbx_strand_id
1 'polypeptide(L)'
;TWTGSGYINSTLEECLTGVDTNTKLPDAGCTIYLASDGTIRNYGSPVWFDPNPQFDVKPDLPKGYFDFIGVLTHEVFHCLGFYGATDQWKKLVVKDGTQAYFDGPITKSLLGGAIPLSPSDNSDHYGNDSLATNNAPRGLMWQYGNYELNRLDIGRVDLAVLQDLGHQIKTYEGLPLFELSDSAPNVTGTSASETLYGNYQANVLSGLGGNDIIDGGVGIDTAKYTNAKSNYWLNFISLTNRSLTDVSGSQGVDTLVSIERLKFSDTSLAIDLEGNAGTTAKILGAVFGKASLTNKSYVGTGLYFLDAGWSYDNLAKLAIEAAGAKTNDQVVNLLWNNIIGTTPTTSDKAPYLSLLENGLTLGALVHLAADSALNTTNINLVGLVQTGIEYTPI
;
A
#
# COMPACT_ATOMS: atom_id res chain seq x y z
N THR A 1 -24.05 -15.21 5.10
CA THR A 1 -25.30 -14.54 5.46
C THR A 1 -25.51 -14.64 6.95
N TRP A 2 -25.61 -13.52 7.60
CA TRP A 2 -25.99 -13.39 8.99
C TRP A 2 -27.34 -14.03 9.23
N THR A 3 -27.43 -14.97 10.13
CA THR A 3 -28.68 -15.70 10.38
C THR A 3 -29.36 -15.35 11.70
N GLY A 4 -28.94 -14.29 12.43
CA GLY A 4 -29.70 -13.94 13.61
C GLY A 4 -29.10 -12.81 14.46
N SER A 5 -29.99 -11.91 14.88
CA SER A 5 -29.69 -10.77 15.76
C SER A 5 -29.18 -11.17 17.17
N GLY A 6 -29.39 -12.39 17.60
CA GLY A 6 -28.94 -12.88 18.91
C GLY A 6 -27.44 -13.15 19.01
N TYR A 7 -26.82 -13.52 17.92
CA TYR A 7 -25.38 -13.81 17.87
C TYR A 7 -24.53 -12.56 18.04
N ILE A 8 -24.93 -11.45 17.42
CA ILE A 8 -24.15 -10.20 17.47
C ILE A 8 -24.16 -9.63 18.87
N ASN A 9 -25.30 -9.67 19.53
CA ASN A 9 -25.42 -9.08 20.88
C ASN A 9 -24.59 -9.84 21.90
N SER A 10 -24.55 -11.18 21.84
CA SER A 10 -23.72 -11.95 22.75
C SER A 10 -22.23 -11.76 22.45
N THR A 11 -21.84 -11.77 21.18
CA THR A 11 -20.46 -11.52 20.77
C THR A 11 -19.96 -10.17 21.23
N LEU A 12 -20.78 -9.12 21.08
CA LEU A 12 -20.39 -7.78 21.55
C LEU A 12 -20.28 -7.74 23.09
N GLU A 13 -21.23 -8.33 23.81
CA GLU A 13 -21.18 -8.41 25.28
C GLU A 13 -19.94 -9.18 25.75
N GLU A 14 -19.61 -10.30 25.14
CA GLU A 14 -18.46 -11.13 25.45
C GLU A 14 -17.15 -10.40 25.17
N CYS A 15 -17.04 -9.70 24.04
CA CYS A 15 -15.90 -8.85 23.70
C CYS A 15 -15.70 -7.71 24.72
N LEU A 16 -16.79 -7.10 25.20
CA LEU A 16 -16.74 -5.99 26.14
C LEU A 16 -16.43 -6.42 27.58
N THR A 17 -16.97 -7.55 28.00
CA THR A 17 -16.87 -8.03 29.39
C THR A 17 -15.77 -9.06 29.60
N GLY A 18 -15.33 -9.72 28.53
CA GLY A 18 -14.41 -10.86 28.62
C GLY A 18 -15.05 -12.13 29.24
N VAL A 19 -16.38 -12.17 29.35
CA VAL A 19 -17.14 -13.28 29.91
C VAL A 19 -17.93 -13.94 28.80
N ASP A 20 -17.65 -15.20 28.50
CA ASP A 20 -18.43 -16.01 27.57
C ASP A 20 -19.82 -16.30 28.20
N THR A 21 -20.84 -15.63 27.67
CA THR A 21 -22.23 -15.73 28.15
C THR A 21 -23.00 -16.89 27.55
N ASN A 22 -22.42 -17.54 26.51
CA ASN A 22 -23.10 -18.63 25.80
C ASN A 22 -22.16 -19.78 25.39
N THR A 23 -21.56 -20.46 26.28
CA THR A 23 -20.55 -21.53 26.11
C THR A 23 -20.81 -22.58 24.98
N LYS A 24 -21.94 -22.50 24.29
CA LYS A 24 -22.35 -23.43 23.21
C LYS A 24 -22.27 -22.87 21.79
N LEU A 25 -22.04 -21.56 21.66
CA LEU A 25 -22.04 -20.87 20.38
C LEU A 25 -20.70 -20.13 20.17
N PRO A 26 -20.22 -20.03 18.94
CA PRO A 26 -19.01 -19.21 18.70
C PRO A 26 -19.32 -17.73 18.90
N ASP A 27 -18.35 -16.98 19.43
CA ASP A 27 -18.45 -15.53 19.67
C ASP A 27 -18.66 -14.72 18.38
N ALA A 28 -18.13 -15.22 17.29
CA ALA A 28 -18.38 -14.72 15.95
C ALA A 28 -18.40 -15.88 14.94
N GLY A 29 -19.27 -15.78 13.94
CA GLY A 29 -19.36 -16.77 12.88
C GLY A 29 -19.51 -16.13 11.51
N CYS A 30 -18.61 -16.43 10.60
CA CYS A 30 -18.74 -16.10 9.19
C CYS A 30 -19.02 -17.38 8.40
N THR A 31 -20.09 -17.38 7.60
CA THR A 31 -20.44 -18.52 6.74
C THR A 31 -20.13 -18.16 5.30
N ILE A 32 -19.22 -18.90 4.69
CA ILE A 32 -18.85 -18.74 3.29
C ILE A 32 -19.71 -19.69 2.45
N TYR A 33 -20.43 -19.15 1.48
CA TYR A 33 -21.22 -19.93 0.54
C TYR A 33 -20.47 -20.12 -0.78
N LEU A 34 -20.48 -21.35 -1.28
CA LEU A 34 -20.00 -21.63 -2.63
C LEU A 34 -21.15 -21.40 -3.63
N ALA A 35 -20.84 -20.78 -4.75
CA ALA A 35 -21.73 -20.75 -5.89
C ALA A 35 -21.90 -22.16 -6.49
N SER A 36 -22.90 -22.35 -7.35
CA SER A 36 -23.18 -23.66 -7.98
C SER A 36 -22.02 -24.21 -8.80
N ASP A 37 -21.09 -23.35 -9.22
CA ASP A 37 -19.85 -23.69 -9.93
C ASP A 37 -18.66 -24.00 -8.98
N GLY A 38 -18.90 -24.02 -7.67
CA GLY A 38 -17.87 -24.27 -6.64
C GLY A 38 -16.98 -23.07 -6.33
N THR A 39 -17.25 -21.89 -6.88
CA THR A 39 -16.50 -20.67 -6.57
C THR A 39 -17.07 -19.92 -5.37
N ILE A 40 -16.22 -19.21 -4.65
CA ILE A 40 -16.65 -18.25 -3.61
C ILE A 40 -16.92 -16.91 -4.30
N ARG A 41 -18.11 -16.35 -4.02
CA ARG A 41 -18.53 -15.07 -4.61
C ARG A 41 -19.10 -14.14 -3.55
N ASN A 42 -18.83 -12.85 -3.72
CA ASN A 42 -19.45 -11.76 -2.96
C ASN A 42 -20.24 -10.89 -3.95
N TYR A 43 -21.54 -10.69 -3.73
CA TYR A 43 -22.44 -9.93 -4.62
C TYR A 43 -22.32 -10.33 -6.12
N GLY A 44 -22.08 -11.61 -6.40
CA GLY A 44 -21.98 -12.13 -7.76
C GLY A 44 -20.56 -12.13 -8.36
N SER A 45 -19.64 -11.35 -7.84
CA SER A 45 -18.24 -11.34 -8.26
C SER A 45 -17.41 -12.41 -7.52
N PRO A 46 -16.43 -13.04 -8.18
CA PRO A 46 -15.58 -14.05 -7.55
C PRO A 46 -14.68 -13.39 -6.49
N VAL A 47 -14.38 -14.15 -5.44
CA VAL A 47 -13.46 -13.74 -4.38
C VAL A 47 -12.06 -14.24 -4.71
N TRP A 48 -11.09 -13.36 -4.62
CA TRP A 48 -9.70 -13.68 -4.84
C TRP A 48 -8.97 -13.91 -3.51
N PHE A 49 -8.23 -15.00 -3.46
CA PHE A 49 -7.38 -15.34 -2.34
C PHE A 49 -5.95 -14.96 -2.68
N ASP A 50 -5.41 -14.03 -1.93
CA ASP A 50 -4.01 -13.62 -2.08
C ASP A 50 -3.07 -14.81 -1.81
N PRO A 51 -2.27 -15.25 -2.79
CA PRO A 51 -1.34 -16.36 -2.58
C PRO A 51 -0.16 -15.99 -1.66
N ASN A 52 0.04 -14.70 -1.42
CA ASN A 52 1.10 -14.18 -0.55
C ASN A 52 0.55 -13.06 0.34
N PRO A 53 -0.35 -13.35 1.29
CA PRO A 53 -1.03 -12.34 2.08
C PRO A 53 -0.04 -11.65 3.03
N GLN A 54 0.39 -10.46 2.67
CA GLN A 54 1.06 -9.53 3.55
C GLN A 54 0.08 -8.42 3.86
N PHE A 55 -0.16 -8.15 5.13
CA PHE A 55 -1.19 -7.19 5.57
C PHE A 55 -0.88 -5.75 5.19
N ASP A 56 0.36 -5.45 4.85
CA ASP A 56 0.91 -4.14 4.52
C ASP A 56 1.19 -3.93 3.02
N VAL A 57 0.88 -4.91 2.17
CA VAL A 57 1.09 -4.83 0.72
C VAL A 57 -0.26 -4.93 0.01
N LYS A 58 -0.57 -3.91 -0.79
CA LYS A 58 -1.73 -3.95 -1.69
C LYS A 58 -1.56 -5.09 -2.68
N PRO A 59 -2.48 -6.09 -2.67
CA PRO A 59 -2.39 -7.17 -3.62
C PRO A 59 -2.66 -6.67 -5.04
N ASP A 60 -2.01 -7.28 -6.04
CA ASP A 60 -2.42 -7.18 -7.45
C ASP A 60 -3.77 -7.90 -7.64
N LEU A 61 -4.83 -7.26 -7.21
CA LEU A 61 -6.16 -7.82 -7.26
C LEU A 61 -6.62 -7.92 -8.73
N PRO A 62 -6.97 -9.12 -9.24
CA PRO A 62 -7.48 -9.25 -10.59
C PRO A 62 -8.77 -8.46 -10.77
N LYS A 63 -8.90 -7.75 -11.88
CA LYS A 63 -10.10 -6.96 -12.19
C LYS A 63 -11.37 -7.80 -12.13
N GLY A 64 -12.37 -7.34 -11.38
CA GLY A 64 -13.66 -8.02 -11.20
C GLY A 64 -13.66 -9.07 -10.06
N TYR A 65 -12.62 -9.10 -9.24
CA TYR A 65 -12.57 -9.93 -8.04
C TYR A 65 -12.65 -9.08 -6.77
N PHE A 66 -13.18 -9.67 -5.69
CA PHE A 66 -13.12 -9.11 -4.35
C PHE A 66 -11.94 -9.68 -3.57
N ASP A 67 -11.25 -8.84 -2.79
CA ASP A 67 -10.21 -9.31 -1.87
C ASP A 67 -10.83 -10.06 -0.68
N PHE A 68 -10.43 -11.33 -0.49
CA PHE A 68 -10.98 -12.18 0.58
C PHE A 68 -10.71 -11.61 1.98
N ILE A 69 -9.50 -11.11 2.22
CA ILE A 69 -9.11 -10.59 3.54
C ILE A 69 -9.89 -9.32 3.85
N GLY A 70 -10.03 -8.40 2.88
CA GLY A 70 -10.82 -7.18 3.04
C GLY A 70 -12.28 -7.48 3.35
N VAL A 71 -12.90 -8.40 2.60
CA VAL A 71 -14.28 -8.83 2.86
C VAL A 71 -14.43 -9.49 4.23
N LEU A 72 -13.53 -10.40 4.59
CA LEU A 72 -13.58 -11.08 5.89
C LEU A 72 -13.43 -10.10 7.06
N THR A 73 -12.49 -9.15 6.94
CA THR A 73 -12.27 -8.14 7.96
C THR A 73 -13.50 -7.24 8.13
N HIS A 74 -14.13 -6.84 7.03
CA HIS A 74 -15.39 -6.10 7.03
C HIS A 74 -16.50 -6.84 7.79
N GLU A 75 -16.71 -8.12 7.49
CA GLU A 75 -17.74 -8.94 8.15
C GLU A 75 -17.46 -9.12 9.66
N VAL A 76 -16.18 -9.21 10.04
CA VAL A 76 -15.80 -9.24 11.46
C VAL A 76 -16.19 -7.93 12.17
N PHE A 77 -16.09 -6.77 11.53
CA PHE A 77 -16.51 -5.51 12.13
C PHE A 77 -18.02 -5.45 12.38
N HIS A 78 -18.84 -6.05 11.53
CA HIS A 78 -20.27 -6.22 11.85
C HIS A 78 -20.45 -7.05 13.12
N CYS A 79 -19.66 -8.09 13.32
CA CYS A 79 -19.68 -8.90 14.55
C CYS A 79 -19.28 -8.08 15.80
N LEU A 80 -18.40 -7.10 15.64
CA LEU A 80 -17.94 -6.21 16.70
C LEU A 80 -18.92 -5.05 16.98
N GLY A 81 -20.06 -5.00 16.34
CA GLY A 81 -21.13 -4.04 16.67
C GLY A 81 -21.39 -2.98 15.63
N PHE A 82 -20.69 -2.94 14.49
CA PHE A 82 -21.07 -2.13 13.34
C PHE A 82 -22.35 -2.71 12.71
N TYR A 83 -23.44 -2.59 13.41
CA TYR A 83 -24.69 -3.17 12.97
C TYR A 83 -25.90 -2.40 13.52
N GLY A 84 -26.71 -1.86 12.63
CA GLY A 84 -27.86 -1.00 12.96
C GLY A 84 -28.92 -1.63 13.86
N ALA A 85 -28.88 -2.95 14.06
CA ALA A 85 -29.78 -3.62 14.97
C ALA A 85 -29.31 -3.64 16.43
N THR A 86 -28.01 -3.38 16.74
CA THR A 86 -27.49 -3.40 18.11
C THR A 86 -27.96 -2.19 18.92
N ASP A 87 -28.20 -2.39 20.21
CA ASP A 87 -28.65 -1.30 21.09
C ASP A 87 -27.57 -0.25 21.32
N GLN A 88 -26.29 -0.65 21.30
CA GLN A 88 -25.15 0.27 21.42
C GLN A 88 -25.07 1.20 20.21
N TRP A 89 -25.15 0.63 19.00
CA TRP A 89 -25.16 1.40 17.76
C TRP A 89 -26.31 2.39 17.72
N LYS A 90 -27.56 1.94 18.01
CA LYS A 90 -28.76 2.78 18.00
C LYS A 90 -28.69 3.98 18.93
N LYS A 91 -28.01 3.87 20.07
CA LYS A 91 -27.82 4.97 21.02
C LYS A 91 -26.92 6.08 20.47
N LEU A 92 -26.05 5.74 19.53
CA LEU A 92 -25.08 6.65 18.93
C LEU A 92 -25.51 7.14 17.55
N VAL A 93 -26.65 6.70 17.05
CA VAL A 93 -27.20 7.16 15.76
C VAL A 93 -28.18 8.27 15.98
N VAL A 94 -27.95 9.40 15.33
CA VAL A 94 -28.84 10.56 15.27
C VAL A 94 -29.38 10.76 13.86
N LYS A 95 -30.53 11.35 13.71
CA LYS A 95 -31.16 11.60 12.41
C LYS A 95 -31.41 13.09 12.20
N ASP A 96 -31.10 13.55 11.01
CA ASP A 96 -31.47 14.87 10.50
C ASP A 96 -32.25 14.67 9.19
N GLY A 97 -33.56 14.82 9.27
CA GLY A 97 -34.46 14.46 8.17
C GLY A 97 -34.40 12.96 7.84
N THR A 98 -34.02 12.63 6.61
CA THR A 98 -33.87 11.25 6.14
C THR A 98 -32.45 10.72 6.32
N GLN A 99 -31.47 11.58 6.65
CA GLN A 99 -30.08 11.21 6.82
C GLN A 99 -29.82 10.77 8.26
N ALA A 100 -29.21 9.61 8.43
CA ALA A 100 -28.67 9.13 9.70
C ALA A 100 -27.18 9.44 9.82
N TYR A 101 -26.73 9.69 11.04
CA TYR A 101 -25.34 9.97 11.37
C TYR A 101 -24.92 9.15 12.59
N PHE A 102 -23.71 8.63 12.59
CA PHE A 102 -23.09 8.11 13.79
C PHE A 102 -22.46 9.26 14.58
N ASP A 103 -22.93 9.47 15.80
CA ASP A 103 -22.64 10.62 16.66
C ASP A 103 -21.82 10.24 17.90
N GLY A 104 -20.97 9.24 17.77
CA GLY A 104 -20.08 8.79 18.84
C GLY A 104 -19.12 9.89 19.27
N PRO A 105 -18.91 10.11 20.59
CA PRO A 105 -18.11 11.24 21.09
C PRO A 105 -16.64 11.17 20.67
N ILE A 106 -16.04 9.97 20.63
CA ILE A 106 -14.64 9.78 20.23
C ILE A 106 -14.51 10.02 18.73
N THR A 107 -15.40 9.42 17.95
CA THR A 107 -15.46 9.60 16.50
C THR A 107 -15.69 11.07 16.12
N LYS A 108 -16.61 11.77 16.78
CA LYS A 108 -16.82 13.22 16.57
C LYS A 108 -15.60 14.05 16.92
N SER A 109 -14.91 13.73 18.01
CA SER A 109 -13.68 14.44 18.40
C SER A 109 -12.60 14.26 17.35
N LEU A 110 -12.49 13.04 16.79
CA LEU A 110 -11.52 12.71 15.76
C LEU A 110 -11.78 13.44 14.44
N LEU A 111 -13.05 13.63 14.07
CA LEU A 111 -13.47 14.11 12.75
C LEU A 111 -13.95 15.56 12.71
N GLY A 112 -14.19 16.16 13.87
CA GLY A 112 -14.86 17.46 13.98
C GLY A 112 -16.36 17.41 13.67
N GLY A 113 -16.98 16.22 13.53
CA GLY A 113 -18.40 16.06 13.24
C GLY A 113 -18.86 14.60 13.26
N ALA A 114 -20.18 14.40 13.20
CA ALA A 114 -20.78 13.07 13.10
C ALA A 114 -20.59 12.47 11.71
N ILE A 115 -20.47 11.14 11.62
CA ILE A 115 -20.29 10.44 10.35
C ILE A 115 -21.64 10.19 9.69
N PRO A 116 -21.85 10.57 8.42
CA PRO A 116 -23.04 10.18 7.69
C PRO A 116 -23.08 8.66 7.50
N LEU A 117 -24.23 8.06 7.73
CA LEU A 117 -24.48 6.63 7.54
C LEU A 117 -25.26 6.39 6.25
N SER A 118 -25.08 5.20 5.67
CA SER A 118 -25.79 4.81 4.48
C SER A 118 -27.29 4.67 4.74
N PRO A 119 -28.15 5.28 3.92
CA PRO A 119 -29.59 5.14 4.05
C PRO A 119 -30.13 3.83 3.48
N SER A 120 -29.37 3.12 2.65
CA SER A 120 -29.85 1.98 1.87
C SER A 120 -29.70 0.62 2.55
N ASP A 121 -28.92 0.54 3.66
CA ASP A 121 -28.60 -0.71 4.35
C ASP A 121 -28.87 -0.69 5.86
N ASN A 122 -29.92 -0.02 6.29
CA ASN A 122 -30.27 0.16 7.70
C ASN A 122 -29.24 0.95 8.53
N SER A 123 -28.38 1.71 7.88
CA SER A 123 -27.33 2.50 8.52
C SER A 123 -26.22 1.65 9.16
N ASP A 124 -25.89 0.50 8.56
CA ASP A 124 -24.84 -0.42 9.01
C ASP A 124 -23.45 -0.03 8.48
N HIS A 125 -23.38 0.94 7.60
CA HIS A 125 -22.14 1.41 6.96
C HIS A 125 -22.04 2.93 6.96
N TYR A 126 -20.80 3.42 6.79
CA TYR A 126 -20.58 4.85 6.54
C TYR A 126 -20.97 5.24 5.12
N GLY A 127 -21.32 6.50 4.95
CA GLY A 127 -21.49 7.13 3.66
C GLY A 127 -22.93 7.30 3.22
N ASN A 128 -23.08 8.10 2.20
CA ASN A 128 -24.34 8.40 1.55
C ASN A 128 -24.07 8.56 0.05
N ASP A 129 -24.89 7.93 -0.78
CA ASP A 129 -24.76 7.96 -2.24
C ASP A 129 -24.70 9.36 -2.83
N SER A 130 -25.42 10.31 -2.20
CA SER A 130 -25.45 11.71 -2.62
C SER A 130 -24.21 12.52 -2.17
N LEU A 131 -23.41 11.99 -1.22
CA LEU A 131 -22.20 12.61 -0.68
C LEU A 131 -20.92 11.96 -1.20
N ALA A 132 -21.02 11.01 -2.10
CA ALA A 132 -19.86 10.32 -2.72
C ALA A 132 -18.87 11.28 -3.42
N THR A 133 -19.23 12.55 -3.56
CA THR A 133 -18.41 13.57 -4.22
C THR A 133 -17.57 14.43 -3.28
N ASN A 134 -17.85 14.47 -1.96
CA ASN A 134 -17.14 15.39 -1.07
C ASN A 134 -16.96 14.83 0.35
N ASN A 135 -15.73 14.49 0.70
CA ASN A 135 -15.22 14.40 2.09
C ASN A 135 -15.85 13.38 3.04
N ALA A 136 -16.55 12.36 2.56
CA ALA A 136 -16.98 11.29 3.45
C ALA A 136 -15.81 10.30 3.68
N PRO A 137 -15.62 9.87 4.94
CA PRO A 137 -14.55 8.94 5.27
C PRO A 137 -14.72 7.60 4.54
N ARG A 138 -13.69 7.14 3.88
CA ARG A 138 -13.63 5.81 3.32
C ARG A 138 -12.82 4.93 4.27
N GLY A 139 -13.49 4.22 5.15
CA GLY A 139 -12.89 3.20 6.00
C GLY A 139 -13.34 1.82 5.56
N LEU A 140 -12.91 0.80 6.31
CA LEU A 140 -13.29 -0.58 6.10
C LEU A 140 -14.82 -0.77 6.01
N MET A 141 -15.58 0.04 6.78
CA MET A 141 -17.05 -0.02 6.85
C MET A 141 -17.75 0.96 5.91
N TRP A 142 -17.09 1.37 4.83
CA TRP A 142 -17.71 2.19 3.78
C TRP A 142 -18.60 1.32 2.88
N GLN A 143 -19.86 1.73 2.65
CA GLN A 143 -20.86 0.95 1.90
C GLN A 143 -20.46 0.64 0.45
N TYR A 144 -19.78 1.56 -0.20
CA TYR A 144 -19.33 1.43 -1.58
C TYR A 144 -17.82 1.22 -1.68
N GLY A 145 -17.24 0.56 -0.68
CA GLY A 145 -15.87 0.14 -0.74
C GLY A 145 -15.64 -0.57 -2.07
N ASN A 146 -14.71 -0.05 -2.86
CA ASN A 146 -14.40 -0.65 -4.15
C ASN A 146 -13.53 -1.89 -3.92
N TYR A 147 -14.10 -2.88 -3.20
CA TYR A 147 -13.47 -4.16 -2.87
C TYR A 147 -12.95 -4.90 -4.11
N GLU A 148 -13.47 -4.52 -5.30
CA GLU A 148 -13.00 -5.03 -6.58
C GLU A 148 -11.63 -4.48 -7.00
N LEU A 149 -11.14 -3.43 -6.35
CA LEU A 149 -9.91 -2.76 -6.75
C LEU A 149 -8.88 -2.62 -5.63
N ASN A 150 -9.31 -2.75 -4.36
CA ASN A 150 -8.46 -2.44 -3.22
C ASN A 150 -8.76 -3.32 -2.01
N ARG A 151 -7.71 -3.73 -1.27
CA ARG A 151 -7.86 -4.15 0.12
C ARG A 151 -8.13 -2.89 0.94
N LEU A 152 -9.21 -2.91 1.72
CA LEU A 152 -9.49 -1.85 2.69
C LEU A 152 -8.89 -2.25 4.03
N ASP A 153 -8.11 -1.37 4.61
CA ASP A 153 -7.49 -1.57 5.91
C ASP A 153 -8.31 -0.93 7.02
N ILE A 154 -8.10 -1.40 8.25
CA ILE A 154 -8.71 -0.83 9.45
C ILE A 154 -8.11 0.54 9.70
N GLY A 155 -8.94 1.59 9.60
CA GLY A 155 -8.56 2.97 9.88
C GLY A 155 -8.80 3.39 11.32
N ARG A 156 -8.25 4.54 11.72
CA ARG A 156 -8.52 5.13 13.05
C ARG A 156 -9.99 5.42 13.29
N VAL A 157 -10.75 5.69 12.26
CA VAL A 157 -12.19 5.92 12.39
C VAL A 157 -12.92 4.64 12.72
N ASP A 158 -12.60 3.54 12.04
CA ASP A 158 -13.18 2.24 12.37
C ASP A 158 -12.91 1.90 13.84
N LEU A 159 -11.68 2.16 14.32
CA LEU A 159 -11.31 1.94 15.72
C LEU A 159 -11.95 2.93 16.67
N ALA A 160 -12.11 4.21 16.30
CA ALA A 160 -12.82 5.20 17.12
C ALA A 160 -14.30 4.85 17.27
N VAL A 161 -14.93 4.34 16.21
CA VAL A 161 -16.31 3.83 16.28
C VAL A 161 -16.38 2.62 17.22
N LEU A 162 -15.45 1.68 17.14
CA LEU A 162 -15.39 0.55 18.09
C LEU A 162 -15.24 1.02 19.53
N GLN A 163 -14.43 2.06 19.79
CA GLN A 163 -14.31 2.65 21.12
C GLN A 163 -15.62 3.29 21.60
N ASP A 164 -16.32 4.01 20.72
CA ASP A 164 -17.63 4.56 21.02
C ASP A 164 -18.68 3.46 21.29
N LEU A 165 -18.52 2.30 20.67
CA LEU A 165 -19.33 1.10 20.93
C LEU A 165 -18.95 0.39 22.24
N GLY A 166 -17.86 0.81 22.90
CA GLY A 166 -17.45 0.31 24.21
C GLY A 166 -16.23 -0.61 24.19
N HIS A 167 -15.63 -0.90 23.01
CA HIS A 167 -14.42 -1.70 22.94
C HIS A 167 -13.20 -0.97 23.50
N GLN A 168 -12.34 -1.71 24.18
CA GLN A 168 -11.07 -1.18 24.66
C GLN A 168 -10.00 -1.30 23.57
N ILE A 169 -9.70 -0.20 22.92
CA ILE A 169 -8.61 -0.12 21.93
C ILE A 169 -7.36 0.39 22.66
N LYS A 170 -6.29 -0.39 22.65
CA LYS A 170 -5.05 -0.04 23.37
C LYS A 170 -4.32 1.14 22.76
N THR A 171 -4.23 1.16 21.44
CA THR A 171 -3.66 2.25 20.65
C THR A 171 -4.10 2.13 19.20
N TYR A 172 -4.27 3.25 18.54
CA TYR A 172 -4.39 3.35 17.09
C TYR A 172 -3.51 4.51 16.56
N GLU A 173 -2.59 4.97 17.40
CA GLU A 173 -1.52 5.86 16.96
C GLU A 173 -0.69 5.14 15.89
N GLY A 174 -0.48 5.78 14.74
CA GLY A 174 0.20 5.16 13.61
C GLY A 174 -0.73 4.61 12.53
N LEU A 175 -2.02 4.45 12.78
CA LEU A 175 -2.99 4.11 11.75
C LEU A 175 -3.51 5.36 11.03
N PRO A 176 -3.79 5.29 9.71
CA PRO A 176 -4.36 6.42 8.98
C PRO A 176 -5.69 6.86 9.61
N LEU A 177 -5.93 8.18 9.66
CA LEU A 177 -7.18 8.73 10.20
C LEU A 177 -8.37 8.30 9.35
N PHE A 178 -8.17 8.42 8.08
CA PHE A 178 -8.97 8.03 6.94
C PHE A 178 -8.09 7.95 5.72
N GLU A 179 -8.57 7.30 4.71
CA GLU A 179 -8.35 7.78 3.36
C GLU A 179 -9.12 9.10 3.18
N LEU A 180 -8.49 10.20 3.58
CA LEU A 180 -9.02 11.53 3.27
C LEU A 180 -9.15 11.61 1.76
N SER A 181 -10.37 11.86 1.30
CA SER A 181 -10.82 12.04 -0.08
C SER A 181 -9.75 11.97 -1.18
N ASP A 182 -10.07 11.36 -2.31
CA ASP A 182 -9.26 11.29 -3.54
C ASP A 182 -8.62 12.63 -3.99
N SER A 183 -8.89 13.73 -3.30
CA SER A 183 -8.57 15.09 -3.72
C SER A 183 -7.46 15.79 -2.93
N ALA A 184 -6.87 15.21 -1.88
CA ALA A 184 -5.78 15.84 -1.13
C ALA A 184 -4.51 14.99 -1.15
N PRO A 185 -3.72 15.02 -2.25
CA PRO A 185 -2.50 14.22 -2.36
C PRO A 185 -1.35 14.74 -1.47
N ASN A 186 -1.51 15.89 -0.78
CA ASN A 186 -0.43 16.53 -0.06
C ASN A 186 -0.80 16.79 1.40
N VAL A 187 0.09 16.38 2.31
CA VAL A 187 0.00 16.67 3.75
C VAL A 187 1.16 17.54 4.16
N THR A 188 0.87 18.65 4.85
CA THR A 188 1.92 19.55 5.35
C THR A 188 1.72 19.77 6.85
N GLY A 189 2.73 19.46 7.64
CA GLY A 189 2.80 19.70 9.08
C GLY A 189 3.19 21.13 9.43
N THR A 190 3.68 21.30 10.64
CA THR A 190 4.08 22.57 11.21
C THR A 190 5.58 22.57 11.62
N SER A 191 5.96 23.35 12.60
CA SER A 191 7.30 23.31 13.21
C SER A 191 7.34 22.48 14.51
N ALA A 192 6.25 21.83 14.88
CA ALA A 192 6.15 20.96 16.05
C ALA A 192 6.36 19.50 15.64
N SER A 193 6.66 18.64 16.61
CA SER A 193 6.71 17.20 16.35
C SER A 193 5.31 16.63 16.16
N GLU A 194 5.05 16.03 15.00
CA GLU A 194 3.73 15.61 14.56
C GLU A 194 3.78 14.19 13.97
N THR A 195 2.59 13.62 13.73
CA THR A 195 2.46 12.45 12.91
C THR A 195 1.61 12.78 11.69
N LEU A 196 2.20 12.61 10.50
CA LEU A 196 1.54 12.84 9.22
C LEU A 196 1.23 11.49 8.58
N TYR A 197 0.00 11.35 8.10
CA TYR A 197 -0.44 10.14 7.41
C TYR A 197 -0.83 10.46 5.98
N GLY A 198 -0.34 9.65 5.05
CA GLY A 198 -0.85 9.55 3.70
C GLY A 198 -2.13 8.72 3.63
N ASN A 199 -2.59 8.47 2.41
CA ASN A 199 -3.70 7.60 2.08
C ASN A 199 -3.22 6.51 1.11
N TYR A 200 -4.14 5.82 0.40
CA TYR A 200 -3.79 4.78 -0.57
C TYR A 200 -3.26 5.31 -1.93
N GLN A 201 -3.18 6.62 -2.11
CA GLN A 201 -2.66 7.25 -3.32
C GLN A 201 -1.22 7.69 -3.15
N ALA A 202 -0.57 8.05 -4.25
CA ALA A 202 0.72 8.69 -4.21
C ALA A 202 0.61 10.07 -3.52
N ASN A 203 1.12 10.17 -2.30
CA ASN A 203 1.06 11.38 -1.49
C ASN A 203 2.39 12.15 -1.48
N VAL A 204 2.33 13.45 -1.23
CA VAL A 204 3.50 14.27 -0.89
C VAL A 204 3.34 14.80 0.52
N LEU A 205 4.18 14.31 1.45
CA LEU A 205 4.15 14.67 2.86
C LEU A 205 5.35 15.54 3.22
N SER A 206 5.14 16.60 4.02
CA SER A 206 6.20 17.50 4.47
C SER A 206 6.01 17.80 5.95
N GLY A 207 6.90 17.30 6.82
CA GLY A 207 6.85 17.56 8.27
C GLY A 207 7.18 19.01 8.62
N LEU A 208 8.02 19.64 7.83
CA LEU A 208 8.63 20.97 8.01
C LEU A 208 9.67 20.97 9.12
N GLY A 209 9.31 21.13 10.37
CA GLY A 209 10.22 21.12 11.51
C GLY A 209 9.66 20.31 12.66
N GLY A 210 10.52 19.91 13.59
CA GLY A 210 10.17 18.98 14.66
C GLY A 210 10.77 17.59 14.41
N ASN A 211 10.42 16.65 15.27
CA ASN A 211 10.73 15.24 15.05
C ASN A 211 9.42 14.55 14.65
N ASP A 212 9.24 14.33 13.36
CA ASP A 212 7.96 13.89 12.83
C ASP A 212 7.94 12.37 12.58
N ILE A 213 6.76 11.79 12.62
CA ILE A 213 6.48 10.49 12.03
C ILE A 213 5.74 10.76 10.72
N ILE A 214 6.34 10.38 9.59
CA ILE A 214 5.78 10.57 8.26
C ILE A 214 5.47 9.19 7.71
N ASP A 215 4.18 8.84 7.69
CA ASP A 215 3.67 7.56 7.21
C ASP A 215 2.92 7.78 5.88
N GLY A 216 3.47 7.26 4.79
CA GLY A 216 2.89 7.39 3.46
C GLY A 216 1.63 6.55 3.28
N GLY A 217 1.54 5.42 4.00
CA GLY A 217 0.45 4.46 3.82
C GLY A 217 0.70 3.54 2.63
N VAL A 218 -0.34 3.34 1.82
CA VAL A 218 -0.29 2.55 0.59
C VAL A 218 -0.11 3.48 -0.61
N GLY A 219 0.84 3.22 -1.47
CA GLY A 219 1.08 4.07 -2.65
C GLY A 219 2.55 4.19 -2.98
N ILE A 220 2.87 5.12 -3.83
CA ILE A 220 4.25 5.57 -4.05
C ILE A 220 4.37 6.98 -3.45
N ASP A 221 4.79 7.03 -2.21
CA ASP A 221 4.72 8.24 -1.40
C ASP A 221 6.04 8.99 -1.34
N THR A 222 5.94 10.31 -1.25
CA THR A 222 7.10 11.21 -1.26
C THR A 222 7.17 12.02 0.02
N ALA A 223 8.20 11.83 0.82
CA ALA A 223 8.52 12.79 1.87
C ALA A 223 9.36 13.95 1.27
N LYS A 224 8.89 15.19 1.49
CA LYS A 224 9.46 16.40 0.89
C LYS A 224 10.21 17.23 1.92
N TYR A 225 11.42 17.59 1.56
CA TYR A 225 12.36 18.40 2.36
C TYR A 225 12.83 19.64 1.60
N THR A 226 13.01 20.75 2.31
CA THR A 226 13.33 22.05 1.71
C THR A 226 14.81 22.31 1.49
N ASN A 227 15.68 21.60 2.23
CA ASN A 227 17.13 21.73 2.12
C ASN A 227 17.72 20.75 1.09
N ALA A 228 19.00 20.94 0.75
CA ALA A 228 19.74 20.02 -0.11
C ALA A 228 19.96 18.67 0.58
N LYS A 229 20.03 17.59 -0.19
CA LYS A 229 20.26 16.22 0.34
C LYS A 229 21.46 16.13 1.28
N SER A 230 22.52 16.90 1.01
CA SER A 230 23.74 16.92 1.84
C SER A 230 23.51 17.40 3.29
N ASN A 231 22.36 18.01 3.57
CA ASN A 231 21.96 18.43 4.92
C ASN A 231 21.31 17.32 5.72
N TYR A 232 21.15 16.12 5.16
CA TYR A 232 20.42 15.05 5.82
C TYR A 232 21.22 13.75 5.86
N TRP A 233 21.08 13.02 6.96
CA TRP A 233 21.52 11.65 7.08
C TRP A 233 20.31 10.71 7.05
N LEU A 234 20.31 9.82 6.06
CA LEU A 234 19.33 8.75 5.94
C LEU A 234 19.86 7.51 6.67
N ASN A 235 19.13 7.04 7.66
CA ASN A 235 19.43 5.80 8.38
C ASN A 235 18.42 4.73 8.02
N PHE A 236 18.93 3.56 7.67
CA PHE A 236 18.13 2.37 7.47
C PHE A 236 17.78 1.74 8.83
N ILE A 237 16.49 1.56 9.11
CA ILE A 237 15.99 0.87 10.30
C ILE A 237 15.44 -0.50 9.92
N SER A 238 14.57 -0.55 8.92
CA SER A 238 14.02 -1.75 8.31
C SER A 238 13.63 -1.48 6.85
N LEU A 239 13.08 -2.46 6.15
CA LEU A 239 12.65 -2.29 4.76
C LEU A 239 11.56 -1.22 4.59
N THR A 240 10.69 -1.08 5.57
CA THR A 240 9.59 -0.11 5.57
C THR A 240 9.88 1.15 6.38
N ASN A 241 10.88 1.14 7.24
CA ASN A 241 11.17 2.23 8.17
C ASN A 241 12.57 2.79 7.96
N ARG A 242 12.66 4.09 7.86
CA ARG A 242 13.90 4.88 7.81
C ARG A 242 13.85 5.97 8.87
N SER A 243 15.00 6.54 9.24
CA SER A 243 15.02 7.85 9.87
C SER A 243 15.84 8.83 9.02
N LEU A 244 15.38 10.06 8.94
CA LEU A 244 16.06 11.14 8.26
C LEU A 244 16.40 12.22 9.27
N THR A 245 17.68 12.49 9.46
CA THR A 245 18.17 13.47 10.42
C THR A 245 18.63 14.71 9.68
N ASP A 246 18.06 15.88 10.00
CA ASP A 246 18.60 17.16 9.55
C ASP A 246 19.87 17.50 10.34
N VAL A 247 21.00 17.56 9.66
CA VAL A 247 22.31 17.87 10.26
C VAL A 247 22.37 19.30 10.81
N SER A 248 21.60 20.21 10.24
CA SER A 248 21.48 21.59 10.74
C SER A 248 20.65 21.70 12.02
N GLY A 249 19.84 20.68 12.30
CA GLY A 249 18.95 20.61 13.44
C GLY A 249 17.65 21.40 13.33
N SER A 250 17.43 22.12 12.22
CA SER A 250 16.24 22.97 12.05
C SER A 250 14.96 22.20 11.75
N GLN A 251 15.10 20.99 11.15
CA GLN A 251 13.97 20.13 10.81
C GLN A 251 13.93 18.83 11.66
N GLY A 252 14.88 18.67 12.59
CA GLY A 252 14.85 17.57 13.55
C GLY A 252 15.25 16.21 13.00
N VAL A 253 14.63 15.18 13.57
CA VAL A 253 14.81 13.77 13.18
C VAL A 253 13.45 13.17 12.88
N ASP A 254 13.21 12.86 11.63
CA ASP A 254 11.95 12.27 11.19
C ASP A 254 12.05 10.75 11.10
N THR A 255 10.95 10.09 11.44
CA THR A 255 10.74 8.67 11.17
C THR A 255 9.88 8.53 9.92
N LEU A 256 10.40 7.84 8.93
CA LEU A 256 9.73 7.59 7.66
C LEU A 256 9.19 6.16 7.67
N VAL A 257 7.89 6.02 7.48
CA VAL A 257 7.17 4.74 7.42
C VAL A 257 6.48 4.68 6.06
N SER A 258 6.63 3.58 5.34
CA SER A 258 5.99 3.39 4.02
C SER A 258 6.18 4.61 3.09
N ILE A 259 7.44 5.04 2.96
CA ILE A 259 7.86 6.12 2.06
C ILE A 259 8.81 5.56 1.01
N GLU A 260 8.47 5.71 -0.26
CA GLU A 260 9.24 5.22 -1.40
C GLU A 260 10.18 6.27 -1.99
N ARG A 261 9.84 7.54 -1.85
CA ARG A 261 10.54 8.66 -2.48
C ARG A 261 10.88 9.75 -1.48
N LEU A 262 12.08 10.29 -1.60
CA LEU A 262 12.48 11.52 -0.90
C LEU A 262 12.72 12.60 -1.94
N LYS A 263 12.19 13.81 -1.70
CA LYS A 263 12.41 14.98 -2.54
C LYS A 263 13.12 16.08 -1.75
N PHE A 264 14.34 16.35 -2.14
CA PHE A 264 15.15 17.45 -1.63
C PHE A 264 15.14 18.66 -2.58
N SER A 265 15.74 19.78 -2.17
CA SER A 265 15.81 20.97 -3.02
C SER A 265 16.66 20.78 -4.28
N ASP A 266 17.65 19.88 -4.23
CA ASP A 266 18.66 19.65 -5.27
C ASP A 266 18.55 18.31 -5.99
N THR A 267 17.87 17.31 -5.40
CA THR A 267 17.75 15.98 -5.99
C THR A 267 16.53 15.22 -5.44
N SER A 268 16.16 14.13 -6.10
CA SER A 268 15.20 13.13 -5.60
C SER A 268 15.90 11.80 -5.39
N LEU A 269 15.42 11.02 -4.41
CA LEU A 269 15.99 9.75 -4.01
C LEU A 269 14.86 8.70 -3.91
N ALA A 270 15.02 7.55 -4.54
CA ALA A 270 14.14 6.40 -4.39
C ALA A 270 14.76 5.44 -3.37
N ILE A 271 13.95 4.99 -2.40
CA ILE A 271 14.43 4.21 -1.25
C ILE A 271 13.73 2.85 -1.11
N ASP A 272 12.77 2.52 -1.95
CA ASP A 272 12.06 1.25 -2.02
C ASP A 272 12.83 0.19 -2.82
N LEU A 273 14.02 -0.18 -2.34
CA LEU A 273 14.92 -1.10 -3.08
C LEU A 273 14.39 -2.56 -3.15
N GLU A 274 13.36 -2.90 -2.39
CA GLU A 274 12.59 -4.14 -2.53
C GLU A 274 11.40 -3.98 -3.50
N GLY A 275 11.10 -2.75 -3.92
CA GLY A 275 10.03 -2.39 -4.85
C GLY A 275 10.54 -1.91 -6.21
N ASN A 276 9.92 -0.83 -6.70
CA ASN A 276 10.17 -0.29 -8.05
C ASN A 276 11.58 0.26 -8.23
N ALA A 277 12.20 0.82 -7.19
CA ALA A 277 13.58 1.30 -7.25
C ALA A 277 14.57 0.15 -7.43
N GLY A 278 14.39 -0.94 -6.69
CA GLY A 278 15.24 -2.12 -6.85
C GLY A 278 15.04 -2.81 -8.19
N THR A 279 13.82 -2.94 -8.66
CA THR A 279 13.49 -3.44 -9.99
C THR A 279 14.16 -2.61 -11.08
N THR A 280 14.03 -1.28 -10.99
CA THR A 280 14.70 -0.34 -11.90
C THR A 280 16.23 -0.54 -11.89
N ALA A 281 16.83 -0.58 -10.71
CA ALA A 281 18.27 -0.74 -10.56
C ALA A 281 18.76 -2.06 -11.18
N LYS A 282 18.07 -3.17 -10.95
CA LYS A 282 18.39 -4.49 -11.49
C LYS A 282 18.32 -4.52 -13.02
N ILE A 283 17.26 -3.97 -13.63
CA ILE A 283 17.11 -3.89 -15.08
C ILE A 283 18.20 -3.01 -15.68
N LEU A 284 18.45 -1.83 -15.11
CA LEU A 284 19.49 -0.93 -15.58
C LEU A 284 20.87 -1.59 -15.50
N GLY A 285 21.19 -2.28 -14.41
CA GLY A 285 22.44 -2.99 -14.24
C GLY A 285 22.63 -4.09 -15.29
N ALA A 286 21.59 -4.88 -15.56
CA ALA A 286 21.66 -5.96 -16.52
C ALA A 286 21.74 -5.48 -17.98
N VAL A 287 20.95 -4.44 -18.34
CA VAL A 287 20.80 -4.01 -19.73
C VAL A 287 21.82 -2.95 -20.12
N PHE A 288 22.16 -2.02 -19.23
CA PHE A 288 23.07 -0.90 -19.51
C PHE A 288 24.37 -0.92 -18.69
N GLY A 289 24.53 -1.94 -17.83
CA GLY A 289 25.67 -2.08 -16.93
C GLY A 289 25.58 -1.18 -15.70
N LYS A 290 26.34 -1.50 -14.65
CA LYS A 290 26.28 -0.85 -13.34
C LYS A 290 26.46 0.68 -13.36
N ALA A 291 27.22 1.20 -14.30
CA ALA A 291 27.45 2.64 -14.44
C ALA A 291 26.17 3.43 -14.78
N SER A 292 25.17 2.77 -15.37
CA SER A 292 23.89 3.40 -15.73
C SER A 292 23.09 3.86 -14.52
N LEU A 293 23.34 3.29 -13.34
CA LEU A 293 22.67 3.68 -12.09
C LEU A 293 23.01 5.11 -11.65
N THR A 294 24.12 5.68 -12.13
CA THR A 294 24.46 7.09 -11.89
C THR A 294 23.76 8.06 -12.86
N ASN A 295 23.09 7.52 -13.89
CA ASN A 295 22.28 8.32 -14.80
C ASN A 295 20.89 8.52 -14.21
N LYS A 296 20.70 9.65 -13.53
CA LYS A 296 19.45 10.00 -12.84
C LYS A 296 18.22 9.97 -13.77
N SER A 297 18.39 10.29 -15.06
CA SER A 297 17.28 10.25 -16.04
C SER A 297 16.89 8.82 -16.39
N TYR A 298 17.85 7.89 -16.50
CA TYR A 298 17.53 6.47 -16.73
C TYR A 298 16.78 5.88 -15.54
N VAL A 299 17.25 6.19 -14.32
CA VAL A 299 16.56 5.76 -13.09
C VAL A 299 15.14 6.35 -13.06
N GLY A 300 14.99 7.66 -13.31
CA GLY A 300 13.69 8.32 -13.35
C GLY A 300 12.74 7.72 -14.39
N THR A 301 13.26 7.35 -15.58
CA THR A 301 12.46 6.68 -16.60
C THR A 301 11.93 5.32 -16.14
N GLY A 302 12.79 4.50 -15.52
CA GLY A 302 12.39 3.19 -15.00
C GLY A 302 11.33 3.32 -13.91
N LEU A 303 11.54 4.22 -12.95
CA LEU A 303 10.57 4.52 -11.89
C LEU A 303 9.24 5.00 -12.44
N TYR A 304 9.26 5.94 -13.38
CA TYR A 304 8.03 6.48 -13.98
C TYR A 304 7.11 5.40 -14.56
N PHE A 305 7.67 4.44 -15.29
CA PHE A 305 6.87 3.36 -15.86
C PHE A 305 6.39 2.37 -14.80
N LEU A 306 7.23 1.97 -13.85
CA LEU A 306 6.82 1.03 -12.80
C LEU A 306 5.83 1.66 -11.82
N ASP A 307 6.01 2.92 -11.45
CA ASP A 307 5.08 3.66 -10.58
C ASP A 307 3.72 3.87 -11.29
N ALA A 308 3.71 3.89 -12.62
CA ALA A 308 2.50 3.88 -13.44
C ALA A 308 1.88 2.48 -13.64
N GLY A 309 2.40 1.44 -12.96
CA GLY A 309 1.86 0.08 -13.00
C GLY A 309 2.34 -0.79 -14.16
N TRP A 310 3.43 -0.43 -14.83
CA TRP A 310 4.02 -1.31 -15.83
C TRP A 310 4.59 -2.57 -15.19
N SER A 311 4.43 -3.70 -15.89
CA SER A 311 5.07 -4.93 -15.46
C SER A 311 6.59 -4.89 -15.66
N TYR A 312 7.30 -5.70 -14.89
CA TYR A 312 8.72 -5.95 -15.06
C TYR A 312 9.09 -6.25 -16.52
N ASP A 313 8.35 -7.17 -17.14
CA ASP A 313 8.58 -7.60 -18.53
C ASP A 313 8.44 -6.47 -19.55
N ASN A 314 7.46 -5.59 -19.35
CA ASN A 314 7.25 -4.44 -20.23
C ASN A 314 8.41 -3.44 -20.12
N LEU A 315 8.87 -3.14 -18.90
CA LEU A 315 10.02 -2.27 -18.70
C LEU A 315 11.31 -2.90 -19.23
N ALA A 316 11.51 -4.19 -18.98
CA ALA A 316 12.67 -4.94 -19.48
C ALA A 316 12.72 -4.93 -21.01
N LYS A 317 11.58 -5.12 -21.68
CA LYS A 317 11.49 -5.04 -23.14
C LYS A 317 11.84 -3.65 -23.65
N LEU A 318 11.28 -2.60 -23.04
CA LEU A 318 11.61 -1.21 -23.39
C LEU A 318 13.11 -0.93 -23.23
N ALA A 319 13.73 -1.44 -22.14
CA ALA A 319 15.16 -1.27 -21.89
C ALA A 319 16.02 -1.95 -22.99
N ILE A 320 15.68 -3.18 -23.40
CA ILE A 320 16.34 -3.89 -24.50
C ILE A 320 16.21 -3.12 -25.82
N GLU A 321 15.02 -2.61 -26.13
CA GLU A 321 14.79 -1.81 -27.34
C GLU A 321 15.63 -0.52 -27.33
N ALA A 322 15.67 0.16 -26.21
CA ALA A 322 16.50 1.36 -25.99
C ALA A 322 18.02 1.08 -26.10
N ALA A 323 18.45 -0.11 -25.66
CA ALA A 323 19.84 -0.58 -25.83
C ALA A 323 20.17 -0.98 -27.28
N GLY A 324 19.18 -1.04 -28.18
CA GLY A 324 19.38 -1.32 -29.61
C GLY A 324 19.59 -2.80 -29.96
N ALA A 325 19.37 -3.73 -29.03
CA ALA A 325 19.47 -5.17 -29.28
C ALA A 325 18.18 -5.65 -29.99
N LYS A 326 18.32 -6.22 -31.19
CA LYS A 326 17.20 -6.58 -32.08
C LYS A 326 17.01 -8.08 -32.27
N THR A 327 18.03 -8.87 -31.95
CA THR A 327 18.00 -10.33 -32.09
C THR A 327 18.29 -11.01 -30.76
N ASN A 328 17.82 -12.25 -30.60
CA ASN A 328 18.10 -13.05 -29.41
C ASN A 328 19.59 -13.10 -29.09
N ASP A 329 20.43 -13.30 -30.11
CA ASP A 329 21.90 -13.33 -29.96
C ASP A 329 22.46 -12.00 -29.43
N GLN A 330 21.95 -10.86 -29.93
CA GLN A 330 22.34 -9.54 -29.45
C GLN A 330 21.92 -9.30 -28.02
N VAL A 331 20.72 -9.75 -27.62
CA VAL A 331 20.23 -9.62 -26.24
C VAL A 331 21.09 -10.45 -25.29
N VAL A 332 21.36 -11.71 -25.62
CA VAL A 332 22.23 -12.57 -24.78
C VAL A 332 23.63 -11.98 -24.67
N ASN A 333 24.22 -11.49 -25.78
CA ASN A 333 25.52 -10.83 -25.75
C ASN A 333 25.50 -9.58 -24.87
N LEU A 334 24.47 -8.76 -24.96
CA LEU A 334 24.32 -7.52 -24.16
C LEU A 334 24.29 -7.83 -22.67
N LEU A 335 23.39 -8.71 -22.24
CA LEU A 335 23.23 -9.09 -20.84
C LEU A 335 24.53 -9.74 -20.29
N TRP A 336 25.13 -10.63 -21.06
CA TRP A 336 26.36 -11.29 -20.67
C TRP A 336 27.53 -10.29 -20.48
N ASN A 337 27.74 -9.40 -21.46
CA ASN A 337 28.79 -8.39 -21.36
C ASN A 337 28.61 -7.47 -20.14
N ASN A 338 27.37 -7.06 -19.85
CA ASN A 338 27.10 -6.15 -18.73
C ASN A 338 27.26 -6.82 -17.37
N ILE A 339 26.90 -8.11 -17.26
CA ILE A 339 26.86 -8.81 -15.99
C ILE A 339 28.21 -9.56 -15.75
N ILE A 340 28.69 -10.27 -16.73
CA ILE A 340 29.94 -11.10 -16.61
C ILE A 340 31.17 -10.24 -16.91
N GLY A 341 31.05 -9.23 -17.77
CA GLY A 341 32.17 -8.35 -18.15
C GLY A 341 33.07 -8.91 -19.25
N THR A 342 32.68 -10.00 -19.93
CA THR A 342 33.44 -10.64 -21.01
C THR A 342 32.53 -10.92 -22.20
N THR A 343 33.14 -11.10 -23.40
CA THR A 343 32.37 -11.54 -24.57
C THR A 343 32.05 -13.04 -24.45
N PRO A 344 30.75 -13.43 -24.54
CA PRO A 344 30.37 -14.83 -24.43
C PRO A 344 30.82 -15.64 -25.66
N THR A 345 31.24 -16.89 -25.43
CA THR A 345 31.43 -17.85 -26.51
C THR A 345 30.11 -18.40 -27.00
N THR A 346 30.13 -19.11 -28.15
CA THR A 346 28.92 -19.80 -28.64
C THR A 346 28.39 -20.79 -27.60
N SER A 347 29.23 -21.47 -26.87
CA SER A 347 28.84 -22.41 -25.82
C SER A 347 28.16 -21.71 -24.63
N ASP A 348 28.64 -20.52 -24.24
CA ASP A 348 28.07 -19.74 -23.16
C ASP A 348 26.67 -19.26 -23.51
N LYS A 349 26.39 -18.91 -24.76
CA LYS A 349 25.11 -18.41 -25.23
C LYS A 349 24.07 -19.51 -25.45
N ALA A 350 24.52 -20.71 -25.80
CA ALA A 350 23.62 -21.79 -26.23
C ALA A 350 22.46 -22.08 -25.24
N PRO A 351 22.65 -22.14 -23.91
CA PRO A 351 21.54 -22.38 -23.00
C PRO A 351 20.48 -21.29 -23.05
N TYR A 352 20.87 -20.04 -23.12
CA TYR A 352 19.94 -18.88 -23.12
C TYR A 352 19.21 -18.72 -24.45
N LEU A 353 19.89 -18.98 -25.57
CA LEU A 353 19.26 -19.02 -26.89
C LEU A 353 18.24 -20.15 -26.98
N SER A 354 18.56 -21.33 -26.43
CA SER A 354 17.61 -22.43 -26.36
C SER A 354 16.37 -22.10 -25.51
N LEU A 355 16.50 -21.37 -24.40
CA LEU A 355 15.35 -20.91 -23.61
C LEU A 355 14.44 -20.01 -24.46
N LEU A 356 15.00 -19.06 -25.19
CA LEU A 356 14.25 -18.16 -26.07
C LEU A 356 13.58 -18.91 -27.24
N GLU A 357 14.25 -19.88 -27.84
CA GLU A 357 13.72 -20.75 -28.90
C GLU A 357 12.57 -21.63 -28.39
N ASN A 358 12.60 -22.02 -27.11
CA ASN A 358 11.55 -22.78 -26.44
C ASN A 358 10.43 -21.90 -25.83
N GLY A 359 10.37 -20.62 -26.18
CA GLY A 359 9.25 -19.73 -25.86
C GLY A 359 9.43 -18.86 -24.63
N LEU A 360 10.63 -18.82 -24.01
CA LEU A 360 10.91 -17.81 -22.99
C LEU A 360 10.85 -16.41 -23.63
N THR A 361 10.15 -15.47 -23.00
CA THR A 361 10.11 -14.09 -23.47
C THR A 361 11.41 -13.35 -23.22
N LEU A 362 11.69 -12.30 -24.01
CA LEU A 362 12.86 -11.44 -23.76
C LEU A 362 12.79 -10.78 -22.39
N GLY A 363 11.59 -10.34 -21.94
CA GLY A 363 11.38 -9.79 -20.61
C GLY A 363 11.75 -10.78 -19.51
N ALA A 364 11.31 -12.04 -19.63
CA ALA A 364 11.64 -13.09 -18.68
C ALA A 364 13.14 -13.43 -18.67
N LEU A 365 13.83 -13.39 -19.83
CA LEU A 365 15.27 -13.56 -19.86
C LEU A 365 16.01 -12.42 -19.15
N VAL A 366 15.56 -11.17 -19.37
CA VAL A 366 16.12 -10.02 -18.65
C VAL A 366 15.89 -10.16 -17.15
N HIS A 367 14.70 -10.62 -16.74
CA HIS A 367 14.37 -10.86 -15.33
C HIS A 367 15.37 -11.86 -14.70
N LEU A 368 15.56 -13.02 -15.32
CA LEU A 368 16.55 -14.01 -14.85
C LEU A 368 17.96 -13.42 -14.73
N ALA A 369 18.38 -12.62 -15.71
CA ALA A 369 19.70 -11.99 -15.73
C ALA A 369 19.82 -10.90 -14.65
N ALA A 370 18.79 -10.04 -14.53
CA ALA A 370 18.75 -8.91 -13.61
C ALA A 370 18.69 -9.34 -12.15
N ASP A 371 17.98 -10.41 -11.84
CA ASP A 371 17.89 -10.98 -10.47
C ASP A 371 19.04 -11.93 -10.12
N SER A 372 19.97 -12.16 -11.05
CA SER A 372 21.13 -12.98 -10.75
C SER A 372 21.97 -12.40 -9.60
N ALA A 373 22.51 -13.27 -8.75
CA ALA A 373 23.40 -12.86 -7.65
C ALA A 373 24.59 -12.03 -8.13
N LEU A 374 25.06 -12.27 -9.35
CA LEU A 374 26.18 -11.52 -9.92
C LEU A 374 25.76 -10.09 -10.28
N ASN A 375 24.60 -9.90 -10.94
CA ASN A 375 24.11 -8.56 -11.25
C ASN A 375 23.83 -7.75 -9.97
N THR A 376 23.12 -8.33 -9.00
CA THR A 376 22.80 -7.65 -7.72
C THR A 376 24.04 -7.28 -6.93
N THR A 377 25.10 -8.09 -7.00
CA THR A 377 26.43 -7.77 -6.46
C THR A 377 27.10 -6.64 -7.24
N ASN A 378 27.09 -6.72 -8.58
CA ASN A 378 27.73 -5.71 -9.45
C ASN A 378 27.14 -4.31 -9.25
N ILE A 379 25.82 -4.21 -9.08
CA ILE A 379 25.15 -2.93 -8.81
C ILE A 379 25.23 -2.52 -7.33
N ASN A 380 25.79 -3.34 -6.48
CA ASN A 380 25.84 -3.13 -5.03
C ASN A 380 24.43 -2.90 -4.43
N LEU A 381 23.47 -3.77 -4.76
CA LEU A 381 22.07 -3.62 -4.33
C LEU A 381 21.95 -3.47 -2.80
N VAL A 382 22.76 -4.24 -2.03
CA VAL A 382 22.79 -4.14 -0.55
C VAL A 382 23.20 -2.74 -0.09
N GLY A 383 24.18 -2.11 -0.76
CA GLY A 383 24.56 -0.72 -0.46
C GLY A 383 23.47 0.28 -0.83
N LEU A 384 22.78 0.05 -1.96
CA LEU A 384 21.68 0.90 -2.39
C LEU A 384 20.50 0.83 -1.41
N VAL A 385 20.23 -0.31 -0.78
CA VAL A 385 19.21 -0.41 0.30
C VAL A 385 19.49 0.58 1.43
N GLN A 386 20.77 0.83 1.73
CA GLN A 386 21.19 1.77 2.77
C GLN A 386 21.13 3.24 2.34
N THR A 387 21.42 3.51 1.06
CA THR A 387 21.65 4.88 0.55
C THR A 387 20.52 5.40 -0.33
N GLY A 388 19.68 4.52 -0.85
CA GLY A 388 18.76 4.86 -1.94
C GLY A 388 19.48 5.07 -3.27
N ILE A 389 18.70 5.38 -4.31
CA ILE A 389 19.18 5.68 -5.65
C ILE A 389 18.66 7.03 -6.13
N GLU A 390 19.57 7.90 -6.57
CA GLU A 390 19.19 9.23 -7.04
C GLU A 390 18.53 9.18 -8.42
N TYR A 391 17.51 10.01 -8.63
CA TYR A 391 16.80 10.09 -9.89
C TYR A 391 16.33 11.50 -10.23
N THR A 392 16.01 11.71 -11.50
CA THR A 392 15.33 12.91 -12.00
C THR A 392 13.88 12.52 -12.29
N PRO A 393 12.89 13.07 -11.59
CA PRO A 393 11.47 12.87 -11.92
C PRO A 393 11.14 13.29 -13.35
N ILE A 394 10.23 12.57 -14.02
CA ILE A 394 9.74 12.86 -15.37
C ILE A 394 8.37 13.53 -15.28
#